data_f3cba578678b4d14a45fd23c7fc3dcef
#
_entry.id   f3cba578678b4d14a45fd23c7fc3dcef
#
_cell.length_a   1.000
_cell.length_b   1.000
_cell.length_c   1.000
_cell.angle_alpha   90.00
_cell.angle_beta   90.00
_cell.angle_gamma   90.00
#
_symmetry.space_group_name_H-M   'P 1'
#
loop_
_entity.id
_entity.type
_entity.pdbx_description
1 polymer ?
#
loop_
_entity_poly.entity_id
_entity_poly.type
_entity_poly.pdbx_seq_one_letter_code
_entity_poly.pdbx_strand_id
1 'polypeptide(L)'
;MVWRKIVSLFRRGDAKPSYGAPKLEEQLDELRGYIARDLRGGYVDADAIVDNALEVLELQPHGEDVLRAHARRILEDETATYHHESAAWPPLTDHDRLEQAFAALETQGVVCRQNFTCCGTCGVAEIGDEIDATLERGGPVHGYAFFHMQDTERAVEGGGLWLNYGATEGGEAPALAVGQRIAEALRIAGLAVDWDGDWNKRIHVPLQWQRRLAL
;
A
#
# COMPACT_ATOMS: atom_id res chain seq x y z
N MET A 1 8.61 21.72 -3.22
CA MET A 1 8.31 22.88 -4.10
C MET A 1 8.75 22.62 -5.55
N VAL A 2 8.67 21.39 -6.07
CA VAL A 2 9.15 20.99 -7.42
C VAL A 2 8.05 20.39 -8.32
N TRP A 3 6.88 20.07 -7.80
CA TRP A 3 5.78 19.40 -8.56
C TRP A 3 4.97 20.30 -9.50
N ARG A 4 5.14 21.60 -9.44
CA ARG A 4 4.33 22.56 -10.23
C ARG A 4 4.78 22.80 -11.68
N LYS A 5 5.85 22.17 -12.17
CA LYS A 5 6.45 22.52 -13.49
C LYS A 5 6.32 21.47 -14.61
N ILE A 6 5.73 20.31 -14.41
CA ILE A 6 5.65 19.25 -15.44
C ILE A 6 4.30 19.21 -16.18
N VAL A 7 3.27 19.89 -15.72
CA VAL A 7 1.91 19.83 -16.33
C VAL A 7 1.73 20.76 -17.55
N SER A 8 2.71 21.57 -17.93
CA SER A 8 2.50 22.61 -18.97
C SER A 8 2.93 22.23 -20.40
N LEU A 9 3.33 20.99 -20.69
CA LEU A 9 3.93 20.63 -22.00
C LEU A 9 3.03 19.84 -22.97
N PHE A 10 1.78 19.55 -22.62
CA PHE A 10 0.82 18.88 -23.53
C PHE A 10 -0.45 19.70 -23.76
N ARG A 11 -0.30 20.94 -24.27
CA ARG A 11 -1.41 21.66 -24.90
C ARG A 11 -1.23 21.63 -26.41
N ARG A 12 -1.75 20.60 -27.08
CA ARG A 12 -2.25 20.68 -28.45
C ARG A 12 -3.72 20.31 -28.41
N GLY A 13 -4.54 21.26 -28.97
CA GLY A 13 -5.96 21.17 -28.89
C GLY A 13 -6.54 20.02 -29.71
N ASP A 14 -7.08 19.07 -28.99
CA ASP A 14 -8.17 18.24 -29.46
C ASP A 14 -9.31 18.48 -28.46
N ALA A 15 -10.47 18.94 -28.98
CA ALA A 15 -11.66 19.12 -28.17
C ALA A 15 -11.96 17.78 -27.46
N LYS A 16 -11.77 17.74 -26.12
CA LYS A 16 -12.25 16.62 -25.32
C LYS A 16 -13.73 16.44 -25.64
N PRO A 17 -14.21 15.22 -25.93
CA PRO A 17 -15.64 14.99 -26.02
C PRO A 17 -16.26 15.55 -24.74
N SER A 18 -17.32 16.33 -24.85
CA SER A 18 -18.11 16.83 -23.72
C SER A 18 -18.86 15.63 -23.12
N TYR A 19 -18.17 14.84 -22.30
CA TYR A 19 -18.85 13.99 -21.33
C TYR A 19 -19.55 14.94 -20.38
N GLY A 20 -20.90 14.83 -20.31
CA GLY A 20 -21.68 15.57 -19.32
C GLY A 20 -21.05 15.34 -17.94
N ALA A 21 -21.15 16.35 -17.06
CA ALA A 21 -20.66 16.20 -15.69
C ALA A 21 -21.22 14.89 -15.10
N PRO A 22 -20.41 14.08 -14.43
CA PRO A 22 -20.85 12.81 -13.86
C PRO A 22 -22.04 13.09 -12.91
N LYS A 23 -23.03 12.19 -12.92
CA LYS A 23 -24.16 12.31 -12.01
C LYS A 23 -23.68 12.19 -10.57
N LEU A 24 -24.36 12.84 -9.66
CA LEU A 24 -24.01 12.77 -8.23
C LEU A 24 -23.89 11.32 -7.73
N GLU A 25 -24.77 10.43 -8.16
CA GLU A 25 -24.74 9.01 -7.81
C GLU A 25 -23.41 8.33 -8.25
N GLU A 26 -22.94 8.59 -9.46
CA GLU A 26 -21.68 8.06 -9.98
C GLU A 26 -20.48 8.56 -9.15
N GLN A 27 -20.50 9.84 -8.75
CA GLN A 27 -19.46 10.40 -7.87
C GLN A 27 -19.50 9.81 -6.47
N LEU A 28 -20.68 9.51 -5.92
CA LEU A 28 -20.82 8.90 -4.61
C LEU A 28 -20.37 7.44 -4.61
N ASP A 29 -20.62 6.70 -5.68
CA ASP A 29 -20.14 5.33 -5.84
C ASP A 29 -18.61 5.29 -5.96
N GLU A 30 -18.04 6.22 -6.70
CA GLU A 30 -16.58 6.35 -6.83
C GLU A 30 -15.93 6.74 -5.50
N LEU A 31 -16.49 7.73 -4.77
CA LEU A 31 -16.07 8.08 -3.41
C LEU A 31 -16.09 6.87 -2.48
N ARG A 32 -17.16 6.08 -2.50
CA ARG A 32 -17.27 4.87 -1.68
C ARG A 32 -16.15 3.89 -1.98
N GLY A 33 -15.83 3.67 -3.26
CA GLY A 33 -14.74 2.80 -3.68
C GLY A 33 -13.39 3.21 -3.10
N TYR A 34 -13.03 4.49 -3.21
CA TYR A 34 -11.77 5.03 -2.67
C TYR A 34 -11.73 4.95 -1.15
N ILE A 35 -12.79 5.40 -0.46
CA ILE A 35 -12.88 5.39 0.99
C ILE A 35 -12.79 3.96 1.54
N ALA A 36 -13.53 3.03 0.96
CA ALA A 36 -13.52 1.63 1.41
C ALA A 36 -12.14 0.98 1.22
N ARG A 37 -11.45 1.29 0.12
CA ARG A 37 -10.11 0.78 -0.16
C ARG A 37 -9.08 1.31 0.83
N ASP A 38 -9.03 2.62 1.05
CA ASP A 38 -8.07 3.25 1.96
C ASP A 38 -8.33 2.83 3.42
N LEU A 39 -9.59 2.76 3.83
CA LEU A 39 -9.99 2.23 5.14
C LEU A 39 -9.50 0.79 5.33
N ARG A 40 -9.75 -0.11 4.38
CA ARG A 40 -9.33 -1.51 4.44
C ARG A 40 -7.81 -1.66 4.36
N GLY A 41 -7.13 -0.79 3.66
CA GLY A 41 -5.67 -0.70 3.64
C GLY A 41 -5.10 -0.46 5.05
N GLY A 42 -5.71 0.45 5.80
CA GLY A 42 -5.45 0.68 7.22
C GLY A 42 -4.18 1.46 7.52
N TYR A 43 -3.64 2.22 6.55
CA TYR A 43 -2.43 3.03 6.70
C TYR A 43 -2.70 4.54 6.69
N VAL A 44 -3.93 4.93 6.46
CA VAL A 44 -4.35 6.32 6.33
C VAL A 44 -5.35 6.63 7.45
N ASP A 45 -5.24 7.79 8.07
CA ASP A 45 -6.20 8.24 9.08
C ASP A 45 -7.52 8.70 8.46
N ALA A 46 -8.56 8.83 9.28
CA ALA A 46 -9.92 9.11 8.84
C ALA A 46 -10.06 10.42 8.05
N ASP A 47 -9.35 11.48 8.46
CA ASP A 47 -9.42 12.77 7.77
C ASP A 47 -8.69 12.69 6.43
N ALA A 48 -7.52 12.05 6.38
CA ALA A 48 -6.76 11.87 5.15
C ALA A 48 -7.48 10.93 4.16
N ILE A 49 -8.23 9.92 4.61
CA ILE A 49 -9.07 9.08 3.72
C ILE A 49 -10.09 9.96 2.97
N VAL A 50 -10.76 10.87 3.68
CA VAL A 50 -11.73 11.78 3.06
C VAL A 50 -11.05 12.72 2.08
N ASP A 51 -9.91 13.32 2.46
CA ASP A 51 -9.18 14.26 1.63
C ASP A 51 -8.64 13.60 0.36
N ASN A 52 -8.02 12.41 0.47
CA ASN A 52 -7.53 11.63 -0.66
C ASN A 52 -8.65 11.29 -1.65
N ALA A 53 -9.80 10.81 -1.14
CA ALA A 53 -10.92 10.45 -2.00
C ALA A 53 -11.48 11.66 -2.76
N LEU A 54 -11.51 12.83 -2.14
CA LEU A 54 -11.96 14.07 -2.79
C LEU A 54 -10.93 14.59 -3.82
N GLU A 55 -9.63 14.46 -3.54
CA GLU A 55 -8.56 14.88 -4.44
C GLU A 55 -8.58 14.06 -5.74
N VAL A 56 -8.79 12.74 -5.65
CA VAL A 56 -8.84 11.86 -6.83
C VAL A 56 -10.01 12.21 -7.77
N LEU A 57 -11.13 12.67 -7.24
CA LEU A 57 -12.29 13.03 -8.06
C LEU A 57 -12.12 14.33 -8.86
N GLU A 58 -10.99 15.05 -8.75
CA GLU A 58 -10.73 16.32 -9.44
C GLU A 58 -11.94 17.30 -9.38
N LEU A 59 -12.54 17.43 -8.21
CA LEU A 59 -13.80 18.15 -8.03
C LEU A 59 -13.69 19.63 -8.33
N GLN A 60 -14.73 20.18 -8.98
CA GLN A 60 -14.91 21.60 -9.11
C GLN A 60 -15.17 22.23 -7.72
N PRO A 61 -14.61 23.41 -7.41
CA PRO A 61 -14.68 24.02 -6.07
C PRO A 61 -16.09 24.15 -5.48
N HIS A 62 -17.12 24.26 -6.32
CA HIS A 62 -18.50 24.52 -5.88
C HIS A 62 -19.27 23.27 -5.38
N GLY A 63 -18.68 22.09 -5.45
CA GLY A 63 -19.30 20.84 -4.96
C GLY A 63 -18.58 20.20 -3.78
N GLU A 64 -17.39 20.70 -3.42
CA GLU A 64 -16.52 20.05 -2.45
C GLU A 64 -17.15 19.89 -1.07
N ASP A 65 -17.76 20.93 -0.51
CA ASP A 65 -18.37 20.87 0.82
C ASP A 65 -19.48 19.82 0.90
N VAL A 66 -20.31 19.72 -0.14
CA VAL A 66 -21.40 18.75 -0.22
C VAL A 66 -20.84 17.33 -0.30
N LEU A 67 -19.86 17.12 -1.15
CA LEU A 67 -19.23 15.83 -1.33
C LEU A 67 -18.41 15.40 -0.10
N ARG A 68 -17.75 16.34 0.57
CA ARG A 68 -17.07 16.11 1.85
C ARG A 68 -18.04 15.63 2.94
N ALA A 69 -19.22 16.21 3.02
CA ALA A 69 -20.24 15.74 3.95
C ALA A 69 -20.73 14.31 3.62
N HIS A 70 -20.86 13.98 2.34
CA HIS A 70 -21.18 12.61 1.91
C HIS A 70 -20.02 11.66 2.18
N ALA A 71 -18.77 12.04 1.88
CA ALA A 71 -17.58 11.24 2.11
C ALA A 71 -17.45 10.84 3.58
N ARG A 72 -17.69 11.77 4.51
CA ARG A 72 -17.67 11.45 5.96
C ARG A 72 -18.73 10.43 6.36
N ARG A 73 -19.96 10.55 5.83
CA ARG A 73 -21.00 9.55 6.09
C ARG A 73 -20.66 8.18 5.50
N ILE A 74 -20.12 8.18 4.28
CA ILE A 74 -19.64 6.94 3.65
C ILE A 74 -18.55 6.30 4.51
N LEU A 75 -17.61 7.08 5.03
CA LEU A 75 -16.55 6.57 5.91
C LEU A 75 -17.12 5.98 7.21
N GLU A 76 -18.12 6.64 7.82
CA GLU A 76 -18.82 6.11 9.01
C GLU A 76 -19.50 4.76 8.71
N ASP A 77 -20.24 4.67 7.60
CA ASP A 77 -20.92 3.45 7.16
C ASP A 77 -19.94 2.31 6.85
N GLU A 78 -18.85 2.61 6.11
CA GLU A 78 -17.82 1.63 5.76
C GLU A 78 -17.05 1.17 7.01
N THR A 79 -16.79 2.06 7.97
CA THR A 79 -16.16 1.73 9.24
C THR A 79 -17.04 0.78 10.05
N ALA A 80 -18.35 1.05 10.16
CA ALA A 80 -19.27 0.16 10.84
C ALA A 80 -19.34 -1.23 10.17
N THR A 81 -19.37 -1.27 8.85
CA THR A 81 -19.33 -2.52 8.06
C THR A 81 -18.03 -3.29 8.32
N TYR A 82 -16.89 -2.60 8.28
CA TYR A 82 -15.59 -3.21 8.53
C TYR A 82 -15.45 -3.81 9.93
N HIS A 83 -15.98 -3.12 10.95
CA HIS A 83 -16.03 -3.66 12.31
C HIS A 83 -16.87 -4.92 12.41
N HIS A 84 -18.00 -4.93 11.73
CA HIS A 84 -18.86 -6.12 11.69
C HIS A 84 -18.13 -7.30 11.00
N GLU A 85 -17.50 -7.07 9.87
CA GLU A 85 -16.73 -8.08 9.14
C GLU A 85 -15.53 -8.58 9.96
N SER A 86 -14.76 -7.66 10.55
CA SER A 86 -13.55 -7.99 11.30
C SER A 86 -13.80 -8.77 12.59
N ALA A 87 -14.99 -8.66 13.16
CA ALA A 87 -15.40 -9.45 14.32
C ALA A 87 -15.49 -10.96 14.01
N ALA A 88 -15.70 -11.33 12.74
CA ALA A 88 -15.76 -12.73 12.29
C ALA A 88 -14.40 -13.28 11.83
N TRP A 89 -13.33 -12.46 11.78
CA TRP A 89 -12.01 -12.91 11.34
C TRP A 89 -11.36 -13.86 12.35
N PRO A 90 -10.44 -14.74 11.86
CA PRO A 90 -9.71 -15.61 12.76
C PRO A 90 -8.87 -14.80 13.77
N PRO A 91 -8.57 -15.36 14.94
CA PRO A 91 -7.73 -14.68 15.94
C PRO A 91 -6.36 -14.23 15.41
N LEU A 92 -5.80 -14.96 14.47
CA LEU A 92 -4.55 -14.66 13.77
C LEU A 92 -4.85 -14.57 12.27
N THR A 93 -4.84 -13.36 11.71
CA THR A 93 -5.07 -13.10 10.28
C THR A 93 -3.80 -13.29 9.46
N ASP A 94 -3.92 -13.30 8.14
CA ASP A 94 -2.73 -13.33 7.28
C ASP A 94 -1.90 -12.04 7.39
N HIS A 95 -2.55 -10.91 7.66
CA HIS A 95 -1.84 -9.66 7.95
C HIS A 95 -1.02 -9.75 9.25
N ASP A 96 -1.59 -10.31 10.32
CA ASP A 96 -0.86 -10.54 11.58
C ASP A 96 0.37 -11.45 11.36
N ARG A 97 0.25 -12.47 10.51
CA ARG A 97 1.35 -13.36 10.10
C ARG A 97 2.44 -12.62 9.32
N LEU A 98 2.03 -11.71 8.43
CA LEU A 98 2.96 -10.86 7.69
C LEU A 98 3.75 -9.96 8.64
N GLU A 99 3.09 -9.33 9.62
CA GLU A 99 3.76 -8.52 10.64
C GLU A 99 4.76 -9.34 11.46
N GLN A 100 4.40 -10.55 11.85
CA GLN A 100 5.31 -11.46 12.56
C GLN A 100 6.53 -11.82 11.70
N ALA A 101 6.34 -12.13 10.42
CA ALA A 101 7.44 -12.42 9.50
C ALA A 101 8.36 -11.20 9.32
N PHE A 102 7.81 -10.00 9.17
CA PHE A 102 8.59 -8.77 9.02
C PHE A 102 9.37 -8.45 10.30
N ALA A 103 8.74 -8.57 11.47
CA ALA A 103 9.44 -8.40 12.75
C ALA A 103 10.61 -9.38 12.91
N ALA A 104 10.42 -10.65 12.55
CA ALA A 104 11.48 -11.66 12.58
C ALA A 104 12.62 -11.32 11.60
N LEU A 105 12.31 -10.83 10.41
CA LEU A 105 13.29 -10.43 9.41
C LEU A 105 14.11 -9.21 9.86
N GLU A 106 13.49 -8.23 10.51
CA GLU A 106 14.19 -7.07 11.07
C GLU A 106 15.22 -7.48 12.14
N THR A 107 14.91 -8.47 12.97
CA THR A 107 15.89 -9.00 13.94
C THR A 107 17.09 -9.69 13.26
N GLN A 108 16.93 -10.08 11.98
CA GLN A 108 17.95 -10.71 11.16
C GLN A 108 18.66 -9.72 10.21
N GLY A 109 18.43 -8.41 10.39
CA GLY A 109 19.06 -7.38 9.59
C GLY A 109 18.47 -7.19 8.19
N VAL A 110 17.21 -7.54 7.99
CA VAL A 110 16.45 -7.18 6.77
C VAL A 110 15.50 -6.04 7.12
N VAL A 111 15.73 -4.85 6.57
CA VAL A 111 14.86 -3.69 6.76
C VAL A 111 13.52 -3.92 6.07
N CYS A 112 12.43 -3.99 6.83
CA CYS A 112 11.09 -4.24 6.31
C CYS A 112 10.22 -2.99 6.39
N ARG A 113 9.55 -2.63 5.27
CA ARG A 113 8.63 -1.49 5.22
C ARG A 113 7.30 -1.88 4.60
N GLN A 114 6.23 -1.45 5.26
CA GLN A 114 4.86 -1.69 4.83
C GLN A 114 4.28 -0.43 4.21
N ASN A 115 3.50 -0.57 3.14
CA ASN A 115 2.84 0.54 2.45
C ASN A 115 3.81 1.69 2.13
N PHE A 116 5.04 1.34 1.77
CA PHE A 116 6.18 2.24 1.63
C PHE A 116 6.15 2.96 0.30
N THR A 117 6.04 4.29 0.32
CA THR A 117 5.95 5.14 -0.86
C THR A 117 4.75 4.84 -1.80
N CYS A 118 4.59 5.63 -2.86
CA CYS A 118 3.47 5.47 -3.78
C CYS A 118 3.62 4.29 -4.75
N CYS A 119 4.87 3.93 -5.14
CA CYS A 119 5.14 2.88 -6.12
C CYS A 119 6.54 2.27 -5.96
N GLY A 120 6.80 1.18 -6.67
CA GLY A 120 8.07 0.45 -6.58
C GLY A 120 9.30 1.28 -6.95
N THR A 121 9.18 2.19 -7.93
CA THR A 121 10.31 3.06 -8.33
C THR A 121 10.68 4.04 -7.22
N CYS A 122 9.70 4.67 -6.58
CA CYS A 122 9.93 5.53 -5.44
C CYS A 122 10.49 4.73 -4.25
N GLY A 123 9.94 3.55 -3.98
CA GLY A 123 10.42 2.70 -2.90
C GLY A 123 11.88 2.27 -3.07
N VAL A 124 12.30 1.91 -4.27
CA VAL A 124 13.72 1.59 -4.55
C VAL A 124 14.62 2.83 -4.41
N ALA A 125 14.12 4.02 -4.75
CA ALA A 125 14.88 5.25 -4.59
C ALA A 125 15.04 5.70 -3.12
N GLU A 126 14.05 5.41 -2.27
CA GLU A 126 13.97 5.92 -0.90
C GLU A 126 14.37 4.89 0.17
N ILE A 127 14.43 3.60 -0.17
CA ILE A 127 14.77 2.55 0.82
C ILE A 127 16.18 2.70 1.39
N GLY A 128 17.08 3.38 0.68
CA GLY A 128 18.42 3.71 1.15
C GLY A 128 18.41 4.52 2.45
N ASP A 129 17.52 5.49 2.57
CA ASP A 129 17.39 6.33 3.77
C ASP A 129 16.97 5.50 5.00
N GLU A 130 16.11 4.51 4.80
CA GLU A 130 15.67 3.59 5.85
C GLU A 130 16.79 2.62 6.30
N ILE A 131 17.63 2.21 5.35
CA ILE A 131 18.83 1.41 5.61
C ILE A 131 19.82 2.24 6.44
N ASP A 132 20.12 3.45 6.02
CA ASP A 132 21.05 4.35 6.70
C ASP A 132 20.57 4.68 8.12
N ALA A 133 19.29 4.99 8.30
CA ALA A 133 18.69 5.21 9.61
C ALA A 133 18.77 3.97 10.53
N THR A 134 18.74 2.76 9.97
CA THR A 134 18.90 1.51 10.76
C THR A 134 20.36 1.29 11.15
N LEU A 135 21.31 1.58 10.27
CA LEU A 135 22.74 1.51 10.55
C LEU A 135 23.16 2.52 11.60
N GLU A 136 22.64 3.76 11.55
CA GLU A 136 22.87 4.80 12.55
C GLU A 136 22.42 4.39 13.96
N ARG A 137 21.34 3.57 14.06
CA ARG A 137 20.89 2.98 15.33
C ARG A 137 21.73 1.78 15.79
N GLY A 138 22.76 1.41 15.03
CA GLY A 138 23.68 0.32 15.33
C GLY A 138 23.16 -1.09 15.02
N GLY A 139 22.09 -1.21 14.25
CA GLY A 139 21.55 -2.49 13.79
C GLY A 139 22.36 -3.06 12.61
N PRO A 140 22.50 -4.39 12.47
CA PRO A 140 23.03 -4.98 11.25
C PRO A 140 22.03 -4.82 10.11
N VAL A 141 22.51 -4.52 8.89
CA VAL A 141 21.65 -4.50 7.70
C VAL A 141 22.30 -5.32 6.60
N HIS A 142 21.58 -6.32 6.11
CA HIS A 142 21.99 -7.21 5.03
C HIS A 142 21.15 -7.03 3.77
N GLY A 143 19.94 -6.46 3.91
CA GLY A 143 19.03 -6.24 2.80
C GLY A 143 17.73 -5.60 3.26
N TYR A 144 16.76 -5.59 2.35
CA TYR A 144 15.46 -4.99 2.58
C TYR A 144 14.33 -5.77 1.93
N ALA A 145 13.12 -5.56 2.44
CA ALA A 145 11.85 -5.96 1.85
C ALA A 145 10.83 -4.85 2.02
N PHE A 146 10.04 -4.56 1.00
CA PHE A 146 8.92 -3.63 1.13
C PHE A 146 7.79 -3.95 0.16
N PHE A 147 6.59 -3.49 0.50
CA PHE A 147 5.49 -3.32 -0.43
C PHE A 147 5.01 -1.87 -0.40
N HIS A 148 4.53 -1.38 -1.52
CA HIS A 148 4.13 0.02 -1.68
C HIS A 148 2.59 0.17 -1.71
N MET A 149 2.11 1.42 -1.76
CA MET A 149 0.67 1.74 -1.71
C MET A 149 -0.15 0.98 -2.77
N GLN A 150 0.33 0.90 -4.01
CA GLN A 150 -0.37 0.14 -5.07
C GLN A 150 -0.42 -1.37 -4.80
N ASP A 151 0.53 -1.93 -4.04
CA ASP A 151 0.48 -3.33 -3.62
C ASP A 151 -0.55 -3.54 -2.53
N THR A 152 -0.68 -2.58 -1.60
CA THR A 152 -1.74 -2.58 -0.59
C THR A 152 -3.12 -2.54 -1.26
N GLU A 153 -3.33 -1.64 -2.22
CA GLU A 153 -4.57 -1.55 -3.00
C GLU A 153 -4.92 -2.89 -3.63
N ARG A 154 -3.96 -3.50 -4.33
CA ARG A 154 -4.13 -4.82 -4.95
C ARG A 154 -4.45 -5.92 -3.94
N ALA A 155 -3.79 -5.91 -2.77
CA ALA A 155 -4.04 -6.89 -1.73
C ALA A 155 -5.46 -6.74 -1.13
N VAL A 156 -5.92 -5.51 -0.92
CA VAL A 156 -7.30 -5.19 -0.49
C VAL A 156 -8.32 -5.72 -1.49
N GLU A 157 -8.02 -5.64 -2.78
CA GLU A 157 -8.86 -6.15 -3.88
C GLU A 157 -8.77 -7.67 -4.09
N GLY A 158 -8.00 -8.38 -3.26
CA GLY A 158 -7.87 -9.84 -3.31
C GLY A 158 -6.79 -10.34 -4.28
N GLY A 159 -5.95 -9.47 -4.82
CA GLY A 159 -4.86 -9.82 -5.74
C GLY A 159 -3.57 -10.31 -5.07
N GLY A 160 -3.59 -10.51 -3.73
CA GLY A 160 -2.41 -10.85 -2.96
C GLY A 160 -1.41 -9.69 -2.85
N LEU A 161 -0.31 -9.92 -2.15
CA LEU A 161 0.70 -8.92 -1.88
C LEU A 161 1.99 -9.20 -2.66
N TRP A 162 2.61 -8.17 -3.21
CA TRP A 162 3.86 -8.27 -3.94
C TRP A 162 4.97 -7.54 -3.20
N LEU A 163 6.04 -8.27 -2.82
CA LEU A 163 7.17 -7.70 -2.11
C LEU A 163 8.33 -7.38 -3.06
N ASN A 164 8.83 -6.15 -2.96
CA ASN A 164 10.13 -5.76 -3.48
C ASN A 164 11.20 -6.16 -2.46
N TYR A 165 12.38 -6.55 -2.91
CA TYR A 165 13.49 -6.93 -2.03
C TYR A 165 14.84 -6.67 -2.71
N GLY A 166 15.88 -6.65 -1.91
CA GLY A 166 17.25 -6.56 -2.36
C GLY A 166 18.23 -6.69 -1.21
N ALA A 167 19.51 -6.82 -1.56
CA ALA A 167 20.60 -6.84 -0.61
C ALA A 167 21.32 -5.48 -0.56
N THR A 168 21.96 -5.16 0.58
CA THR A 168 22.87 -4.01 0.69
C THR A 168 24.19 -4.26 -0.04
N GLU A 169 24.59 -5.53 -0.15
CA GLU A 169 25.69 -5.95 -1.00
C GLU A 169 25.20 -6.10 -2.44
N GLY A 170 25.95 -5.56 -3.40
CA GLY A 170 25.57 -5.63 -4.82
C GLY A 170 25.68 -7.04 -5.39
N GLY A 171 24.81 -7.34 -6.37
CA GLY A 171 24.84 -8.57 -7.15
C GLY A 171 23.67 -9.51 -6.92
N GLU A 172 23.53 -10.47 -7.82
CA GLU A 172 22.43 -11.43 -7.84
C GLU A 172 22.45 -12.38 -6.64
N ALA A 173 23.60 -12.95 -6.30
CA ALA A 173 23.69 -13.96 -5.25
C ALA A 173 23.31 -13.41 -3.85
N PRO A 174 23.78 -12.21 -3.41
CA PRO A 174 23.31 -11.58 -2.19
C PRO A 174 21.80 -11.29 -2.21
N ALA A 175 21.27 -10.76 -3.33
CA ALA A 175 19.86 -10.46 -3.46
C ALA A 175 19.01 -11.74 -3.35
N LEU A 176 19.40 -12.82 -3.99
CA LEU A 176 18.73 -14.12 -3.88
C LEU A 176 18.76 -14.66 -2.45
N ALA A 177 19.89 -14.51 -1.73
CA ALA A 177 19.98 -14.93 -0.33
C ALA A 177 19.00 -14.17 0.57
N VAL A 178 18.82 -12.86 0.34
CA VAL A 178 17.79 -12.05 1.03
C VAL A 178 16.39 -12.52 0.64
N GLY A 179 16.10 -12.71 -0.64
CA GLY A 179 14.81 -13.22 -1.12
C GLY A 179 14.43 -14.57 -0.51
N GLN A 180 15.40 -15.50 -0.40
CA GLN A 180 15.20 -16.80 0.24
C GLN A 180 14.87 -16.67 1.73
N ARG A 181 15.56 -15.79 2.47
CA ARG A 181 15.25 -15.49 3.88
C ARG A 181 13.84 -14.95 4.05
N ILE A 182 13.43 -14.03 3.19
CA ILE A 182 12.07 -13.45 3.20
C ILE A 182 11.04 -14.55 2.95
N ALA A 183 11.22 -15.35 1.91
CA ALA A 183 10.31 -16.43 1.56
C ALA A 183 10.19 -17.47 2.69
N GLU A 184 11.30 -17.80 3.35
CA GLU A 184 11.31 -18.73 4.49
C GLU A 184 10.61 -18.13 5.71
N ALA A 185 10.87 -16.88 6.08
CA ALA A 185 10.21 -16.21 7.20
C ALA A 185 8.68 -16.16 7.01
N LEU A 186 8.22 -15.85 5.78
CA LEU A 186 6.79 -15.87 5.45
C LEU A 186 6.18 -17.27 5.61
N ARG A 187 6.86 -18.32 5.13
CA ARG A 187 6.40 -19.70 5.28
C ARG A 187 6.38 -20.15 6.75
N ILE A 188 7.38 -19.77 7.53
CA ILE A 188 7.42 -20.05 8.98
C ILE A 188 6.24 -19.38 9.70
N ALA A 189 5.87 -18.16 9.29
CA ALA A 189 4.69 -17.48 9.80
C ALA A 189 3.37 -18.09 9.33
N GLY A 190 3.40 -19.08 8.42
CA GLY A 190 2.23 -19.79 7.92
C GLY A 190 1.58 -19.13 6.69
N LEU A 191 2.30 -18.26 5.97
CA LEU A 191 1.86 -17.70 4.71
C LEU A 191 2.31 -18.54 3.52
N ALA A 192 1.48 -18.64 2.50
CA ALA A 192 1.87 -19.18 1.21
C ALA A 192 2.77 -18.19 0.47
N VAL A 193 3.74 -18.69 -0.28
CA VAL A 193 4.69 -17.88 -1.05
C VAL A 193 4.77 -18.44 -2.46
N ASP A 194 4.44 -17.63 -3.42
CA ASP A 194 4.57 -17.92 -4.85
C ASP A 194 5.77 -17.13 -5.42
N TRP A 195 6.94 -17.77 -5.41
CA TRP A 195 8.19 -17.24 -5.91
C TRP A 195 9.13 -18.38 -6.31
N ASP A 196 9.63 -18.33 -7.53
CA ASP A 196 10.46 -19.38 -8.13
C ASP A 196 11.97 -19.20 -7.91
N GLY A 197 12.37 -18.15 -7.16
CA GLY A 197 13.78 -17.86 -6.91
C GLY A 197 14.46 -17.03 -8.02
N ASP A 198 13.71 -16.49 -8.97
CA ASP A 198 14.23 -15.56 -9.96
C ASP A 198 14.41 -14.16 -9.33
N TRP A 199 15.64 -13.64 -9.32
CA TRP A 199 15.97 -12.37 -8.71
C TRP A 199 15.37 -11.14 -9.43
N ASN A 200 14.92 -11.31 -10.67
CA ASN A 200 14.20 -10.28 -11.43
C ASN A 200 12.70 -10.24 -11.10
N LYS A 201 12.22 -11.17 -10.26
CA LYS A 201 10.82 -11.26 -9.88
C LYS A 201 10.63 -10.85 -8.43
N ARG A 202 9.54 -10.16 -8.20
CA ARG A 202 9.06 -9.86 -6.86
C ARG A 202 8.49 -11.11 -6.19
N ILE A 203 8.49 -11.16 -4.88
CA ILE A 203 7.89 -12.26 -4.11
C ILE A 203 6.39 -12.00 -4.01
N HIS A 204 5.57 -12.93 -4.50
CA HIS A 204 4.12 -12.89 -4.36
C HIS A 204 3.67 -13.70 -3.14
N VAL A 205 2.79 -13.09 -2.34
CA VAL A 205 2.18 -13.70 -1.15
C VAL A 205 0.67 -13.70 -1.36
N PRO A 206 0.06 -14.84 -1.73
CA PRO A 206 -1.38 -14.95 -1.92
C PRO A 206 -2.08 -14.99 -0.56
N LEU A 207 -2.29 -13.82 0.02
CA LEU A 207 -2.90 -13.64 1.34
C LEU A 207 -4.29 -13.01 1.25
N GLN A 208 -5.11 -13.21 2.28
CA GLN A 208 -6.31 -12.44 2.52
C GLN A 208 -5.96 -11.18 3.32
N TRP A 209 -6.25 -10.01 2.75
CA TRP A 209 -6.00 -8.75 3.44
C TRP A 209 -7.03 -8.51 4.54
N GLN A 210 -6.65 -8.78 5.77
CA GLN A 210 -7.47 -8.68 6.97
C GLN A 210 -6.69 -7.95 8.07
N ARG A 211 -6.41 -6.68 7.86
CA ARG A 211 -5.68 -5.83 8.81
C ARG A 211 -6.65 -5.23 9.81
N ARG A 212 -6.53 -5.56 11.09
CA ARG A 212 -7.34 -4.92 12.13
C ARG A 212 -6.96 -3.47 12.31
N LEU A 213 -7.95 -2.58 12.30
CA LEU A 213 -7.72 -1.17 12.59
C LEU A 213 -7.59 -1.00 14.11
N ALA A 214 -6.54 -0.28 14.55
CA ALA A 214 -6.46 0.25 15.90
C ALA A 214 -7.31 1.52 15.91
N LEU A 215 -8.50 1.46 16.50
CA LEU A 215 -9.37 2.61 16.70
C LEU A 215 -9.22 3.15 18.10
#